data_d1b726f9f3dfae55cbe8004b6bbbd0b8
#
_entry.id   d1b726f9f3dfae55cbe8004b6bbbd0b8
#
_cell.length_a   1.000
_cell.length_b   1.000
_cell.length_c   1.000
_cell.angle_alpha   90.00
_cell.angle_beta   90.00
_cell.angle_gamma   90.00
#
_symmetry.space_group_name_H-M   'P 1'
#
loop_
_entity.id
_entity.type
_entity.pdbx_description
1 polymer ?
#
loop_
_entity_poly.entity_id
_entity_poly.type
_entity_poly.pdbx_seq_one_letter_code
_entity_poly.pdbx_strand_id
1 'polypeptide(L)'
;MKQEIEKYSEDVLNSVEICNENDIIQRWLDSLDVLEDTKETYKAHLLDFIKWINANGIQNATKVDILKYKQELINRYSNSTVCLKISSLKSFYGFLNEQGMANDITKNIKGAKISKGFKRDVFTLEQIQDIMNTIDRTTLVGARDYAMVNLFLRTGLRSCEVNRANIEDIRNKDGEIVLYVQGKGRTDKDEFVVLTPSMLNILNEYLNMREQKQHITDTSPLFISLSDRNFGERLSLFSIRWLVKNILREAGINSKRLTTHSTRHTAITLSLLSGADLLEVKEMARHTSVDTTLLYAHNVKRLANAPEKKLEQVFENIV
;
A
#
# COMPACT_ATOMS: atom_id res chain seq x y z
N MET A 1 6.74 34.47 -40.98
CA MET A 1 7.30 33.38 -40.14
C MET A 1 7.43 33.75 -38.65
N LYS A 2 8.10 34.84 -38.23
CA LYS A 2 8.08 35.25 -36.80
C LYS A 2 6.69 35.74 -36.33
N GLN A 3 5.98 36.53 -37.15
CA GLN A 3 4.61 37.01 -36.80
C GLN A 3 3.55 35.90 -36.81
N GLU A 4 3.73 34.82 -37.58
CA GLU A 4 2.82 33.66 -37.55
C GLU A 4 3.05 32.81 -36.30
N ILE A 5 4.28 32.71 -35.79
CA ILE A 5 4.60 31.98 -34.57
C ILE A 5 4.05 32.73 -33.35
N GLU A 6 4.11 34.06 -33.32
CA GLU A 6 3.51 34.88 -32.24
C GLU A 6 1.97 34.79 -32.26
N LYS A 7 1.34 34.79 -33.43
CA LYS A 7 -0.11 34.65 -33.55
C LYS A 7 -0.61 33.24 -33.12
N TYR A 8 0.15 32.19 -33.42
CA TYR A 8 -0.16 30.83 -32.95
C TYR A 8 -0.02 30.70 -31.40
N SER A 9 0.90 31.45 -30.80
CA SER A 9 1.04 31.46 -29.33
C SER A 9 -0.08 32.19 -28.61
N GLU A 10 -0.60 33.28 -29.18
CA GLU A 10 -1.74 34.02 -28.62
C GLU A 10 -3.07 33.29 -28.80
N ASP A 11 -3.30 32.63 -29.93
CA ASP A 11 -4.52 31.84 -30.16
C ASP A 11 -4.60 30.58 -29.26
N VAL A 12 -3.45 29.99 -28.94
CA VAL A 12 -3.37 28.85 -27.99
C VAL A 12 -3.57 29.33 -26.55
N LEU A 13 -3.03 30.47 -26.16
CA LEU A 13 -3.26 31.08 -24.84
C LEU A 13 -4.73 31.48 -24.64
N ASN A 14 -5.37 32.06 -25.66
CA ASN A 14 -6.79 32.44 -25.61
C ASN A 14 -7.73 31.21 -25.61
N SER A 15 -7.35 30.08 -26.21
CA SER A 15 -8.13 28.84 -26.14
C SER A 15 -8.01 28.10 -24.79
N VAL A 16 -6.92 28.32 -24.05
CA VAL A 16 -6.73 27.78 -22.68
C VAL A 16 -7.49 28.62 -21.65
N GLU A 17 -7.68 29.92 -21.86
CA GLU A 17 -8.48 30.78 -20.98
C GLU A 17 -10.00 30.47 -21.02
N ILE A 18 -10.48 29.78 -22.06
CA ILE A 18 -11.92 29.45 -22.21
C ILE A 18 -12.27 28.05 -21.64
N CYS A 19 -11.31 27.15 -21.48
CA CYS A 19 -11.51 25.90 -20.75
C CYS A 19 -11.23 26.12 -19.26
N ASN A 20 -12.28 26.01 -18.44
CA ASN A 20 -12.14 26.03 -16.99
C ASN A 20 -11.03 25.04 -16.57
N GLU A 21 -10.06 25.48 -15.75
CA GLU A 21 -8.92 24.63 -15.29
C GLU A 21 -9.40 23.25 -14.78
N ASN A 22 -10.57 23.20 -14.15
CA ASN A 22 -11.21 21.99 -13.69
C ASN A 22 -11.59 21.04 -14.84
N ASP A 23 -11.95 21.55 -16.03
CA ASP A 23 -12.32 20.74 -17.18
C ASP A 23 -11.10 20.02 -17.78
N ILE A 24 -9.97 20.71 -17.88
CA ILE A 24 -8.71 20.13 -18.38
C ILE A 24 -8.22 19.02 -17.41
N ILE A 25 -8.27 19.28 -16.12
CA ILE A 25 -7.90 18.28 -15.10
C ILE A 25 -8.82 17.06 -15.18
N GLN A 26 -10.13 17.26 -15.36
CA GLN A 26 -11.07 16.17 -15.49
C GLN A 26 -10.82 15.35 -16.75
N ARG A 27 -10.65 15.99 -17.91
CA ARG A 27 -10.30 15.32 -19.18
C ARG A 27 -9.00 14.52 -19.09
N TRP A 28 -7.99 15.05 -18.39
CA TRP A 28 -6.77 14.30 -18.12
C TRP A 28 -7.06 13.07 -17.25
N LEU A 29 -7.80 13.21 -16.16
CA LEU A 29 -8.14 12.08 -15.26
C LEU A 29 -8.96 11.02 -16.00
N ASP A 30 -9.87 11.42 -16.87
CA ASP A 30 -10.69 10.51 -17.68
C ASP A 30 -9.86 9.75 -18.73
N SER A 31 -8.76 10.35 -19.20
CA SER A 31 -7.84 9.71 -20.14
C SER A 31 -6.94 8.64 -19.50
N LEU A 32 -6.90 8.56 -18.16
CA LEU A 32 -6.04 7.63 -17.45
C LEU A 32 -6.72 6.27 -17.28
N ASP A 33 -6.07 5.22 -17.79
CA ASP A 33 -6.45 3.81 -17.52
C ASP A 33 -5.84 3.35 -16.20
N VAL A 34 -6.35 3.91 -15.09
CA VAL A 34 -5.93 3.58 -13.73
C VAL A 34 -7.12 3.61 -12.77
N LEU A 35 -6.96 2.96 -11.60
CA LEU A 35 -7.98 2.97 -10.56
C LEU A 35 -8.28 4.39 -10.05
N GLU A 36 -9.51 4.60 -9.60
CA GLU A 36 -10.00 5.89 -9.09
C GLU A 36 -9.13 6.44 -7.96
N ASP A 37 -8.73 5.63 -6.98
CA ASP A 37 -7.78 6.02 -5.92
C ASP A 37 -6.45 6.58 -6.47
N THR A 38 -6.01 6.09 -7.64
CA THR A 38 -4.80 6.58 -8.29
C THR A 38 -5.05 7.93 -8.96
N LYS A 39 -6.22 8.11 -9.60
CA LYS A 39 -6.64 9.38 -10.18
C LYS A 39 -6.72 10.47 -9.11
N GLU A 40 -7.37 10.18 -7.98
CA GLU A 40 -7.44 11.11 -6.84
C GLU A 40 -6.04 11.49 -6.31
N THR A 41 -5.13 10.51 -6.22
CA THR A 41 -3.74 10.77 -5.83
C THR A 41 -3.03 11.68 -6.84
N TYR A 42 -3.21 11.43 -8.12
CA TYR A 42 -2.60 12.22 -9.19
C TYR A 42 -3.15 13.64 -9.21
N LYS A 43 -4.46 13.81 -9.06
CA LYS A 43 -5.14 15.10 -8.90
C LYS A 43 -4.58 15.90 -7.72
N ALA A 44 -4.48 15.27 -6.55
CA ALA A 44 -3.93 15.92 -5.36
C ALA A 44 -2.49 16.40 -5.56
N HIS A 45 -1.65 15.61 -6.26
CA HIS A 45 -0.27 15.99 -6.56
C HIS A 45 -0.19 17.15 -7.56
N LEU A 46 -1.07 17.17 -8.56
CA LEU A 46 -1.14 18.28 -9.51
C LEU A 46 -1.58 19.58 -8.82
N LEU A 47 -2.63 19.50 -8.00
CA LEU A 47 -3.11 20.67 -7.23
C LEU A 47 -2.05 21.22 -6.26
N ASP A 48 -1.22 20.33 -5.69
CA ASP A 48 -0.08 20.72 -4.84
C ASP A 48 0.97 21.52 -5.64
N PHE A 49 1.24 21.11 -6.87
CA PHE A 49 2.14 21.81 -7.78
C PHE A 49 1.56 23.15 -8.23
N ILE A 50 0.27 23.21 -8.58
CA ILE A 50 -0.42 24.46 -8.93
C ILE A 50 -0.35 25.46 -7.78
N LYS A 51 -0.60 25.03 -6.55
CA LYS A 51 -0.43 25.87 -5.35
C LYS A 51 0.99 26.41 -5.21
N TRP A 52 1.99 25.56 -5.47
CA TRP A 52 3.39 25.96 -5.44
C TRP A 52 3.73 26.99 -6.52
N ILE A 53 3.26 26.82 -7.76
CA ILE A 53 3.40 27.80 -8.86
C ILE A 53 2.84 29.14 -8.45
N ASN A 54 1.59 29.16 -7.98
CA ASN A 54 0.90 30.39 -7.59
C ASN A 54 1.61 31.11 -6.44
N ALA A 55 2.08 30.36 -5.43
CA ALA A 55 2.84 30.91 -4.30
C ALA A 55 4.19 31.51 -4.71
N ASN A 56 4.78 31.07 -5.84
CA ASN A 56 6.03 31.61 -6.38
C ASN A 56 5.82 32.66 -7.50
N GLY A 57 4.57 33.05 -7.80
CA GLY A 57 4.25 34.05 -8.83
C GLY A 57 4.62 33.61 -10.24
N ILE A 58 4.64 32.31 -10.51
CA ILE A 58 5.03 31.75 -11.83
C ILE A 58 3.79 31.68 -12.72
N GLN A 59 3.75 32.48 -13.77
CA GLN A 59 2.65 32.46 -14.74
C GLN A 59 2.78 31.31 -15.74
N ASN A 60 3.97 31.09 -16.28
CA ASN A 60 4.27 30.05 -17.25
C ASN A 60 5.37 29.14 -16.70
N ALA A 61 4.98 27.95 -16.23
CA ALA A 61 5.93 27.01 -15.66
C ALA A 61 6.88 26.46 -16.74
N THR A 62 8.15 26.37 -16.38
CA THR A 62 9.22 25.85 -17.22
C THR A 62 9.82 24.57 -16.62
N LYS A 63 10.68 23.90 -17.40
CA LYS A 63 11.47 22.77 -16.88
C LYS A 63 12.30 23.13 -15.65
N VAL A 64 12.79 24.37 -15.58
CA VAL A 64 13.57 24.85 -14.43
C VAL A 64 12.71 24.89 -13.18
N ASP A 65 11.46 25.28 -13.31
CA ASP A 65 10.54 25.35 -12.16
C ASP A 65 10.14 23.96 -11.67
N ILE A 66 9.97 22.98 -12.56
CA ILE A 66 9.81 21.57 -12.15
C ILE A 66 11.04 21.07 -11.36
N LEU A 67 12.26 21.47 -11.76
CA LEU A 67 13.47 21.07 -11.04
C LEU A 67 13.58 21.73 -9.67
N LYS A 68 13.21 23.04 -9.55
CA LYS A 68 13.13 23.75 -8.26
C LYS A 68 12.10 23.09 -7.33
N TYR A 69 10.89 22.85 -7.83
CA TYR A 69 9.83 22.15 -7.08
C TYR A 69 10.31 20.78 -6.59
N LYS A 70 10.92 19.98 -7.48
CA LYS A 70 11.50 18.69 -7.12
C LYS A 70 12.54 18.81 -6.00
N GLN A 71 13.41 19.83 -6.02
CA GLN A 71 14.42 20.05 -4.98
C GLN A 71 13.76 20.36 -3.63
N GLU A 72 12.71 21.16 -3.61
CA GLU A 72 11.95 21.40 -2.38
C GLU A 72 11.23 20.15 -1.87
N LEU A 73 10.68 19.34 -2.78
CA LEU A 73 10.07 18.07 -2.42
C LEU A 73 11.08 17.12 -1.76
N ILE A 74 12.33 17.04 -2.26
CA ILE A 74 13.39 16.21 -1.68
C ILE A 74 13.69 16.59 -0.23
N ASN A 75 13.60 17.87 0.10
CA ASN A 75 13.84 18.35 1.46
C ASN A 75 12.68 18.04 2.44
N ARG A 76 11.47 17.78 1.91
CA ARG A 76 10.25 17.59 2.73
C ARG A 76 9.74 16.15 2.76
N TYR A 77 9.99 15.38 1.71
CA TYR A 77 9.37 14.07 1.50
C TYR A 77 10.38 12.96 1.24
N SER A 78 9.93 11.73 1.42
CA SER A 78 10.71 10.56 1.01
C SER A 78 10.92 10.52 -0.51
N ASN A 79 12.04 9.94 -0.95
CA ASN A 79 12.34 9.82 -2.38
C ASN A 79 11.24 9.09 -3.17
N SER A 80 10.55 8.12 -2.56
CA SER A 80 9.41 7.44 -3.19
C SER A 80 8.23 8.39 -3.41
N THR A 81 7.93 9.25 -2.44
CA THR A 81 6.88 10.27 -2.55
C THR A 81 7.24 11.30 -3.62
N VAL A 82 8.50 11.74 -3.66
CA VAL A 82 8.99 12.65 -4.72
C VAL A 82 8.82 12.01 -6.11
N CYS A 83 9.20 10.74 -6.27
CA CYS A 83 9.01 10.04 -7.53
C CYS A 83 7.55 10.00 -7.96
N LEU A 84 6.64 9.71 -7.02
CA LEU A 84 5.21 9.65 -7.30
C LEU A 84 4.65 11.02 -7.72
N LYS A 85 5.01 12.09 -7.00
CA LYS A 85 4.60 13.47 -7.36
C LYS A 85 5.11 13.87 -8.74
N ILE A 86 6.37 13.60 -9.05
CA ILE A 86 6.94 13.89 -10.37
C ILE A 86 6.30 13.02 -11.47
N SER A 87 5.92 11.76 -11.18
CA SER A 87 5.20 10.91 -12.14
C SER A 87 3.81 11.44 -12.45
N SER A 88 3.09 11.98 -11.47
CA SER A 88 1.78 12.63 -11.69
C SER A 88 1.92 13.84 -12.63
N LEU A 89 2.95 14.69 -12.42
CA LEU A 89 3.22 15.84 -13.29
C LEU A 89 3.60 15.40 -14.71
N LYS A 90 4.40 14.34 -14.85
CA LYS A 90 4.75 13.79 -16.17
C LYS A 90 3.52 13.31 -16.93
N SER A 91 2.60 12.63 -16.24
CA SER A 91 1.34 12.20 -16.83
C SER A 91 0.50 13.38 -17.32
N PHE A 92 0.40 14.44 -16.50
CA PHE A 92 -0.37 15.63 -16.86
C PHE A 92 0.25 16.41 -18.04
N TYR A 93 1.54 16.71 -17.98
CA TYR A 93 2.21 17.44 -19.09
C TYR A 93 2.35 16.60 -20.35
N GLY A 94 2.44 15.27 -20.23
CA GLY A 94 2.34 14.35 -21.37
C GLY A 94 0.99 14.45 -22.05
N PHE A 95 -0.11 14.41 -21.27
CA PHE A 95 -1.45 14.63 -21.79
C PHE A 95 -1.62 15.99 -22.48
N LEU A 96 -1.16 17.08 -21.88
CA LEU A 96 -1.23 18.41 -22.50
C LEU A 96 -0.48 18.46 -23.84
N ASN A 97 0.67 17.80 -23.90
CA ASN A 97 1.46 17.74 -25.14
C ASN A 97 0.79 16.89 -26.23
N GLU A 98 0.18 15.76 -25.87
CA GLU A 98 -0.59 14.91 -26.78
C GLU A 98 -1.83 15.63 -27.35
N GLN A 99 -2.46 16.49 -26.54
CA GLN A 99 -3.59 17.32 -26.98
C GLN A 99 -3.14 18.59 -27.74
N GLY A 100 -1.84 18.82 -27.91
CA GLY A 100 -1.31 20.03 -28.55
C GLY A 100 -1.50 21.32 -27.75
N MET A 101 -1.85 21.22 -26.45
CA MET A 101 -2.14 22.37 -25.58
C MET A 101 -0.88 23.02 -25.03
N ALA A 102 0.16 22.24 -24.71
CA ALA A 102 1.42 22.74 -24.18
C ALA A 102 2.58 21.77 -24.46
N ASN A 103 3.81 22.29 -24.42
CA ASN A 103 5.00 21.45 -24.48
C ASN A 103 5.20 20.66 -23.17
N ASP A 104 5.66 19.41 -23.27
CA ASP A 104 6.01 18.61 -22.10
C ASP A 104 7.30 19.13 -21.43
N ILE A 105 7.15 20.01 -20.47
CA ILE A 105 8.23 20.57 -19.65
C ILE A 105 8.84 19.55 -18.69
N THR A 106 8.24 18.37 -18.52
CA THR A 106 8.74 17.30 -17.64
C THR A 106 9.65 16.31 -18.37
N LYS A 107 9.80 16.45 -19.70
CA LYS A 107 10.60 15.58 -20.55
C LYS A 107 12.05 15.47 -20.01
N ASN A 108 12.54 14.22 -19.86
CA ASN A 108 13.88 13.91 -19.34
C ASN A 108 14.11 14.26 -17.85
N ILE A 109 13.08 14.66 -17.09
CA ILE A 109 13.22 14.80 -15.64
C ILE A 109 13.17 13.41 -15.00
N LYS A 110 14.20 13.05 -14.26
CA LYS A 110 14.26 11.79 -13.48
C LYS A 110 13.63 12.00 -12.11
N GLY A 111 13.01 10.97 -11.56
CA GLY A 111 12.59 10.92 -10.15
C GLY A 111 13.78 11.06 -9.19
N ALA A 112 13.52 11.05 -7.89
CA ALA A 112 14.57 10.97 -6.88
C ALA A 112 15.17 9.54 -6.85
N LYS A 113 16.45 9.42 -6.48
CA LYS A 113 17.12 8.11 -6.40
C LYS A 113 16.57 7.31 -5.22
N ILE A 114 15.81 6.25 -5.50
CA ILE A 114 15.28 5.36 -4.48
C ILE A 114 16.37 4.31 -4.14
N SER A 115 16.67 4.17 -2.86
CA SER A 115 17.54 3.10 -2.38
C SER A 115 16.80 1.75 -2.52
N LYS A 116 17.45 0.78 -3.15
CA LYS A 116 16.88 -0.57 -3.37
C LYS A 116 17.01 -1.49 -2.14
N GLY A 117 17.55 -1.02 -1.02
CA GLY A 117 17.72 -1.84 0.19
C GLY A 117 16.37 -2.21 0.85
N PHE A 118 16.36 -3.34 1.54
CA PHE A 118 15.23 -3.77 2.36
C PHE A 118 15.07 -2.80 3.54
N LYS A 119 14.02 -2.02 3.55
CA LYS A 119 13.77 -0.94 4.53
C LYS A 119 12.63 -1.24 5.50
N ARG A 120 12.14 -2.49 5.52
CA ARG A 120 10.89 -2.81 6.20
C ARG A 120 11.16 -3.64 7.44
N ASP A 121 10.63 -3.18 8.57
CA ASP A 121 10.75 -3.91 9.81
C ASP A 121 9.70 -5.05 9.83
N VAL A 122 10.14 -6.19 10.33
CA VAL A 122 9.31 -7.36 10.62
C VAL A 122 9.20 -7.48 12.14
N PHE A 123 8.12 -8.11 12.61
CA PHE A 123 7.96 -8.41 14.03
C PHE A 123 8.86 -9.57 14.44
N THR A 124 9.45 -9.50 15.62
CA THR A 124 10.08 -10.65 16.27
C THR A 124 9.01 -11.61 16.79
N LEU A 125 9.40 -12.86 17.09
CA LEU A 125 8.47 -13.83 17.67
C LEU A 125 7.96 -13.37 19.05
N GLU A 126 8.83 -12.75 19.86
CA GLU A 126 8.47 -12.14 21.14
C GLU A 126 7.42 -11.04 20.96
N GLN A 127 7.63 -10.12 20.01
CA GLN A 127 6.66 -9.06 19.71
C GLN A 127 5.31 -9.64 19.25
N ILE A 128 5.32 -10.72 18.45
CA ILE A 128 4.07 -11.39 18.06
C ILE A 128 3.37 -11.95 19.29
N GLN A 129 4.10 -12.57 20.19
CA GLN A 129 3.54 -13.11 21.43
C GLN A 129 2.95 -12.00 22.31
N ASP A 130 3.65 -10.88 22.46
CA ASP A 130 3.16 -9.72 23.22
C ASP A 130 1.87 -9.16 22.61
N ILE A 131 1.83 -9.00 21.27
CA ILE A 131 0.63 -8.58 20.54
C ILE A 131 -0.55 -9.52 20.83
N MET A 132 -0.32 -10.83 20.75
CA MET A 132 -1.39 -11.82 20.96
C MET A 132 -1.87 -11.84 22.42
N ASN A 133 -0.99 -11.68 23.39
CA ASN A 133 -1.32 -11.68 24.82
C ASN A 133 -2.05 -10.39 25.25
N THR A 134 -1.85 -9.29 24.54
CA THR A 134 -2.48 -7.99 24.87
C THR A 134 -3.97 -7.98 24.54
N ILE A 135 -4.43 -8.80 23.58
CA ILE A 135 -5.81 -8.76 23.10
C ILE A 135 -6.74 -9.61 23.99
N ASP A 136 -7.70 -8.98 24.63
CA ASP A 136 -8.72 -9.66 25.46
C ASP A 136 -9.79 -10.33 24.58
N ARG A 137 -9.65 -11.62 24.33
CA ARG A 137 -10.56 -12.43 23.50
C ARG A 137 -11.94 -12.70 24.13
N THR A 138 -12.16 -12.33 25.38
CA THR A 138 -13.46 -12.54 26.05
C THR A 138 -14.51 -11.53 25.60
N THR A 139 -14.09 -10.45 24.96
CA THR A 139 -14.96 -9.42 24.40
C THR A 139 -15.11 -9.58 22.88
N LEU A 140 -16.24 -9.15 22.30
CA LEU A 140 -16.46 -9.17 20.85
C LEU A 140 -15.42 -8.31 20.12
N VAL A 141 -15.02 -7.17 20.70
CA VAL A 141 -13.96 -6.30 20.14
C VAL A 141 -12.64 -7.05 20.09
N GLY A 142 -12.22 -7.64 21.18
CA GLY A 142 -10.96 -8.36 21.24
C GLY A 142 -10.97 -9.65 20.41
N ALA A 143 -12.08 -10.40 20.35
CA ALA A 143 -12.21 -11.57 19.49
C ALA A 143 -12.07 -11.19 18.01
N ARG A 144 -12.70 -10.08 17.56
CA ARG A 144 -12.54 -9.53 16.22
C ARG A 144 -11.07 -9.16 15.93
N ASP A 145 -10.47 -8.44 16.84
CA ASP A 145 -9.12 -7.89 16.67
C ASP A 145 -8.08 -9.01 16.67
N TYR A 146 -8.24 -10.00 17.54
CA TYR A 146 -7.41 -11.19 17.59
C TYR A 146 -7.52 -12.01 16.29
N ALA A 147 -8.74 -12.24 15.79
CA ALA A 147 -8.97 -12.94 14.53
C ALA A 147 -8.33 -12.19 13.34
N MET A 148 -8.47 -10.88 13.29
CA MET A 148 -7.92 -10.06 12.20
C MET A 148 -6.39 -10.02 12.22
N VAL A 149 -5.75 -9.86 13.38
CA VAL A 149 -4.28 -9.85 13.50
C VAL A 149 -3.70 -11.22 13.18
N ASN A 150 -4.33 -12.32 13.66
CA ASN A 150 -3.92 -13.67 13.29
C ASN A 150 -4.03 -13.90 11.79
N LEU A 151 -5.13 -13.46 11.17
CA LEU A 151 -5.32 -13.60 9.73
C LEU A 151 -4.19 -12.88 8.96
N PHE A 152 -3.84 -11.66 9.34
CA PHE A 152 -2.73 -10.93 8.73
C PHE A 152 -1.39 -11.66 8.87
N LEU A 153 -1.07 -12.14 10.07
CA LEU A 153 0.24 -12.74 10.36
C LEU A 153 0.39 -14.15 9.76
N ARG A 154 -0.70 -14.90 9.61
CA ARG A 154 -0.67 -16.27 9.07
C ARG A 154 -0.76 -16.33 7.54
N THR A 155 -1.41 -15.34 6.91
CA THR A 155 -1.71 -15.37 5.47
C THR A 155 -1.02 -14.29 4.65
N GLY A 156 -0.43 -13.31 5.33
CA GLY A 156 0.20 -12.16 4.67
C GLY A 156 -0.74 -11.29 3.85
N LEU A 157 -2.04 -11.28 4.14
CA LEU A 157 -3.05 -10.46 3.46
C LEU A 157 -2.73 -8.96 3.54
N ARG A 158 -3.13 -8.22 2.50
CA ARG A 158 -3.10 -6.76 2.52
C ARG A 158 -4.33 -6.20 3.24
N SER A 159 -4.23 -5.01 3.81
CA SER A 159 -5.37 -4.38 4.50
C SER A 159 -6.62 -4.25 3.61
N CYS A 160 -6.45 -3.97 2.32
CA CYS A 160 -7.58 -3.87 1.38
C CYS A 160 -8.22 -5.23 1.09
N GLU A 161 -7.46 -6.32 1.10
CA GLU A 161 -7.97 -7.67 0.91
C GLU A 161 -8.84 -8.08 2.12
N VAL A 162 -8.36 -7.82 3.34
CA VAL A 162 -9.14 -8.04 4.57
C VAL A 162 -10.38 -7.12 4.66
N ASN A 163 -10.23 -5.87 4.25
CA ASN A 163 -11.35 -4.93 4.20
C ASN A 163 -12.49 -5.42 3.29
N ARG A 164 -12.17 -5.98 2.13
CA ARG A 164 -13.14 -6.40 1.10
C ARG A 164 -13.73 -7.78 1.34
N ALA A 165 -13.18 -8.56 2.26
CA ALA A 165 -13.61 -9.91 2.54
C ALA A 165 -15.04 -9.97 3.11
N ASN A 166 -15.84 -10.89 2.60
CA ASN A 166 -17.15 -11.28 3.09
C ASN A 166 -17.08 -12.69 3.72
N ILE A 167 -18.14 -13.10 4.36
CA ILE A 167 -18.23 -14.46 4.93
C ILE A 167 -18.29 -15.49 3.81
N GLU A 168 -19.05 -15.26 2.75
CA GLU A 168 -19.17 -16.12 1.56
C GLU A 168 -17.83 -16.37 0.83
N ASP A 169 -16.81 -15.57 1.09
CA ASP A 169 -15.49 -15.76 0.50
C ASP A 169 -14.71 -16.89 1.16
N ILE A 170 -15.16 -17.38 2.32
CA ILE A 170 -14.62 -18.57 2.97
C ILE A 170 -15.30 -19.78 2.32
N ARG A 171 -14.53 -20.56 1.55
CA ARG A 171 -15.05 -21.67 0.73
C ARG A 171 -14.16 -22.90 0.81
N ASN A 172 -14.76 -24.06 0.53
CA ASN A 172 -13.96 -25.27 0.26
C ASN A 172 -13.43 -25.22 -1.18
N LYS A 173 -12.14 -25.52 -1.32
CA LYS A 173 -11.44 -25.68 -2.60
C LYS A 173 -10.58 -26.93 -2.51
N ASP A 174 -10.93 -27.95 -3.27
CA ASP A 174 -10.17 -29.21 -3.36
C ASP A 174 -9.89 -29.88 -1.99
N GLY A 175 -10.84 -29.76 -1.04
CA GLY A 175 -10.72 -30.31 0.31
C GLY A 175 -10.13 -29.36 1.35
N GLU A 176 -9.55 -28.25 0.94
CA GLU A 176 -9.00 -27.21 1.82
C GLU A 176 -9.98 -26.04 1.97
N ILE A 177 -10.02 -25.44 3.16
CA ILE A 177 -10.78 -24.20 3.38
C ILE A 177 -9.91 -23.02 3.02
N VAL A 178 -10.41 -22.18 2.12
CA VAL A 178 -9.70 -20.98 1.64
C VAL A 178 -10.53 -19.73 1.82
N LEU A 179 -9.87 -18.58 1.95
CA LEU A 179 -10.48 -17.26 1.84
C LEU A 179 -10.15 -16.68 0.47
N TYR A 180 -11.16 -16.52 -0.38
CA TYR A 180 -11.01 -15.80 -1.64
C TYR A 180 -10.86 -14.30 -1.39
N VAL A 181 -9.97 -13.64 -2.14
CA VAL A 181 -9.62 -12.25 -1.92
C VAL A 181 -9.54 -11.47 -3.22
N GLN A 182 -9.95 -10.22 -3.16
CA GLN A 182 -9.79 -9.26 -4.24
C GLN A 182 -8.45 -8.55 -4.10
N GLY A 183 -7.50 -8.88 -4.97
CA GLY A 183 -6.18 -8.29 -5.01
C GLY A 183 -6.19 -6.78 -5.28
N LYS A 184 -5.06 -6.11 -5.03
CA LYS A 184 -4.92 -4.68 -5.36
C LYS A 184 -4.93 -4.51 -6.89
N GLY A 185 -5.82 -3.66 -7.39
CA GLY A 185 -5.96 -3.40 -8.82
C GLY A 185 -6.83 -4.40 -9.57
N ARG A 186 -7.49 -5.32 -8.87
CA ARG A 186 -8.41 -6.30 -9.46
C ARG A 186 -9.86 -5.95 -9.15
N THR A 187 -10.76 -6.38 -10.02
CA THR A 187 -12.23 -6.26 -9.84
C THR A 187 -12.80 -7.49 -9.17
N ASP A 188 -12.20 -8.65 -9.40
CA ASP A 188 -12.72 -9.95 -8.98
C ASP A 188 -11.94 -10.54 -7.79
N LYS A 189 -12.57 -11.48 -7.09
CA LYS A 189 -11.97 -12.27 -6.01
C LYS A 189 -11.47 -13.59 -6.59
N ASP A 190 -10.39 -13.56 -7.35
CA ASP A 190 -9.80 -14.69 -8.09
C ASP A 190 -8.56 -15.29 -7.40
N GLU A 191 -8.01 -14.60 -6.42
CA GLU A 191 -6.90 -15.09 -5.59
C GLU A 191 -7.42 -15.62 -4.25
N PHE A 192 -6.67 -16.49 -3.60
CA PHE A 192 -7.07 -17.03 -2.30
C PHE A 192 -5.87 -17.23 -1.36
N VAL A 193 -6.19 -17.43 -0.09
CA VAL A 193 -5.26 -17.91 0.95
C VAL A 193 -5.87 -19.11 1.66
N VAL A 194 -5.04 -20.08 2.03
CA VAL A 194 -5.48 -21.26 2.80
C VAL A 194 -5.70 -20.84 4.27
N LEU A 195 -6.83 -21.26 4.81
CA LEU A 195 -7.16 -21.10 6.23
C LEU A 195 -6.91 -22.43 6.94
N THR A 196 -5.84 -22.47 7.74
CA THR A 196 -5.54 -23.63 8.57
C THR A 196 -6.65 -23.89 9.59
N PRO A 197 -6.82 -25.14 10.10
CA PRO A 197 -7.84 -25.45 11.10
C PRO A 197 -7.77 -24.51 12.34
N SER A 198 -6.58 -24.18 12.80
CA SER A 198 -6.41 -23.23 13.91
C SER A 198 -6.86 -21.81 13.57
N MET A 199 -6.67 -21.36 12.34
CA MET A 199 -7.16 -20.04 11.91
C MET A 199 -8.69 -20.04 11.78
N LEU A 200 -9.28 -21.12 11.27
CA LEU A 200 -10.74 -21.28 11.19
C LEU A 200 -11.38 -21.25 12.59
N ASN A 201 -10.80 -21.93 13.56
CA ASN A 201 -11.30 -21.90 14.95
C ASN A 201 -11.31 -20.47 15.51
N ILE A 202 -10.25 -19.70 15.26
CA ILE A 202 -10.17 -18.30 15.71
C ILE A 202 -11.24 -17.43 15.00
N LEU A 203 -11.48 -17.64 13.71
CA LEU A 203 -12.53 -16.92 12.99
C LEU A 203 -13.92 -17.31 13.49
N ASN A 204 -14.15 -18.59 13.73
CA ASN A 204 -15.43 -19.09 14.24
C ASN A 204 -15.74 -18.57 15.65
N GLU A 205 -14.74 -18.48 16.53
CA GLU A 205 -14.92 -17.85 17.85
C GLU A 205 -15.45 -16.41 17.71
N TYR A 206 -14.82 -15.61 16.85
CA TYR A 206 -15.27 -14.25 16.60
C TYR A 206 -16.68 -14.22 15.96
N LEU A 207 -16.93 -15.04 14.94
CA LEU A 207 -18.23 -15.05 14.24
C LEU A 207 -19.38 -15.51 15.16
N ASN A 208 -19.15 -16.52 15.99
CA ASN A 208 -20.14 -16.98 16.97
C ASN A 208 -20.50 -15.87 18.00
N MET A 209 -19.49 -15.15 18.49
CA MET A 209 -19.74 -14.02 19.41
C MET A 209 -20.49 -12.87 18.69
N ARG A 210 -20.18 -12.63 17.44
CA ARG A 210 -20.86 -11.62 16.61
C ARG A 210 -22.30 -11.99 16.34
N GLU A 211 -22.61 -13.24 16.02
CA GLU A 211 -23.95 -13.71 15.71
C GLU A 211 -24.92 -13.55 16.89
N GLN A 212 -24.41 -13.63 18.12
CA GLN A 212 -25.20 -13.32 19.32
C GLN A 212 -25.66 -11.85 19.42
N LYS A 213 -25.02 -10.94 18.65
CA LYS A 213 -25.31 -9.51 18.66
C LYS A 213 -25.97 -9.00 17.37
N GLN A 214 -25.75 -9.69 16.27
CA GLN A 214 -26.20 -9.27 14.94
C GLN A 214 -26.36 -10.49 14.04
N HIS A 215 -27.51 -10.57 13.36
CA HIS A 215 -27.71 -11.60 12.34
C HIS A 215 -26.64 -11.52 11.24
N ILE A 216 -26.06 -12.64 10.89
CA ILE A 216 -25.00 -12.78 9.89
C ILE A 216 -25.58 -13.46 8.66
N THR A 217 -25.28 -12.91 7.48
CA THR A 217 -25.57 -13.51 6.17
C THR A 217 -24.27 -13.79 5.44
N ASP A 218 -24.32 -14.60 4.41
CA ASP A 218 -23.13 -14.92 3.59
C ASP A 218 -22.49 -13.66 2.99
N THR A 219 -23.29 -12.68 2.56
CA THR A 219 -22.80 -11.42 2.00
C THR A 219 -22.32 -10.41 3.05
N SER A 220 -22.46 -10.73 4.36
CA SER A 220 -21.98 -9.85 5.42
C SER A 220 -20.47 -9.68 5.34
N PRO A 221 -19.94 -8.46 5.65
CA PRO A 221 -18.48 -8.26 5.77
C PRO A 221 -17.88 -9.23 6.77
N LEU A 222 -16.71 -9.79 6.48
CA LEU A 222 -16.00 -10.68 7.42
C LEU A 222 -15.68 -9.94 8.72
N PHE A 223 -15.15 -8.72 8.64
CA PHE A 223 -14.86 -7.87 9.80
C PHE A 223 -15.69 -6.59 9.78
N ILE A 224 -16.34 -6.31 10.91
CA ILE A 224 -17.28 -5.20 11.07
C ILE A 224 -16.78 -4.14 12.05
N SER A 225 -17.33 -2.94 11.91
CA SER A 225 -17.26 -1.90 12.92
C SER A 225 -18.11 -2.29 14.15
N LEU A 226 -17.56 -2.07 15.33
CA LEU A 226 -18.24 -2.24 16.60
C LEU A 226 -18.45 -0.89 17.32
N SER A 227 -18.32 0.21 16.59
CA SER A 227 -18.61 1.56 17.05
C SER A 227 -20.12 1.80 17.03
N ASP A 228 -20.66 2.50 18.03
CA ASP A 228 -22.09 2.85 18.09
C ASP A 228 -22.57 3.63 16.87
N ARG A 229 -21.68 4.37 16.21
CA ARG A 229 -22.01 5.17 15.02
C ARG A 229 -22.34 4.34 13.78
N ASN A 230 -21.67 3.21 13.62
CA ASN A 230 -21.77 2.38 12.42
C ASN A 230 -21.59 0.89 12.72
N PHE A 231 -22.23 0.43 13.80
CA PHE A 231 -22.22 -0.96 14.24
C PHE A 231 -22.72 -1.88 13.12
N GLY A 232 -21.96 -2.94 12.86
CA GLY A 232 -22.32 -3.94 11.84
C GLY A 232 -21.85 -3.61 10.42
N GLU A 233 -21.45 -2.37 10.15
CA GLU A 233 -20.90 -1.99 8.84
C GLU A 233 -19.47 -2.50 8.64
N ARG A 234 -19.04 -2.56 7.39
CA ARG A 234 -17.67 -2.93 7.01
C ARG A 234 -16.65 -2.00 7.66
N LEU A 235 -15.60 -2.56 8.26
CA LEU A 235 -14.47 -1.78 8.75
C LEU A 235 -13.81 -1.01 7.61
N SER A 236 -13.58 0.28 7.77
CA SER A 236 -12.82 1.07 6.80
C SER A 236 -11.32 0.69 6.82
N LEU A 237 -10.62 0.94 5.72
CA LEU A 237 -9.15 0.76 5.66
C LEU A 237 -8.42 1.60 6.72
N PHE A 238 -8.94 2.79 7.01
CA PHE A 238 -8.42 3.64 8.08
C PHE A 238 -8.59 2.97 9.43
N SER A 239 -9.80 2.46 9.74
CA SER A 239 -10.10 1.78 11.00
C SER A 239 -9.20 0.55 11.20
N ILE A 240 -9.02 -0.28 10.16
CA ILE A 240 -8.13 -1.45 10.22
C ILE A 240 -6.69 -1.04 10.57
N ARG A 241 -6.15 -0.01 9.92
CA ARG A 241 -4.79 0.46 10.16
C ARG A 241 -4.64 1.06 11.56
N TRP A 242 -5.62 1.86 11.96
CA TRP A 242 -5.66 2.48 13.30
C TRP A 242 -5.72 1.41 14.39
N LEU A 243 -6.58 0.41 14.23
CA LEU A 243 -6.78 -0.68 15.16
C LEU A 243 -5.48 -1.48 15.38
N VAL A 244 -4.85 -1.95 14.28
CA VAL A 244 -3.56 -2.65 14.39
C VAL A 244 -2.52 -1.76 15.06
N LYS A 245 -2.46 -0.47 14.72
CA LYS A 245 -1.50 0.46 15.34
C LYS A 245 -1.77 0.66 16.83
N ASN A 246 -3.03 0.63 17.23
CA ASN A 246 -3.42 0.73 18.64
C ASN A 246 -3.01 -0.51 19.44
N ILE A 247 -3.28 -1.70 18.92
CA ILE A 247 -2.84 -2.97 19.51
C ILE A 247 -1.32 -3.00 19.69
N LEU A 248 -0.56 -2.56 18.67
CA LEU A 248 0.91 -2.47 18.78
C LEU A 248 1.34 -1.57 19.93
N ARG A 249 0.65 -0.43 20.13
CA ARG A 249 0.95 0.50 21.22
C ARG A 249 0.63 -0.10 22.58
N GLU A 250 -0.49 -0.79 22.69
CA GLU A 250 -0.92 -1.49 23.92
C GLU A 250 0.05 -2.63 24.26
N ALA A 251 0.62 -3.30 23.27
CA ALA A 251 1.69 -4.30 23.43
C ALA A 251 3.08 -3.67 23.69
N GLY A 252 3.18 -2.35 23.96
CA GLY A 252 4.44 -1.68 24.22
C GLY A 252 5.29 -1.39 22.98
N ILE A 253 4.78 -1.65 21.76
CA ILE A 253 5.54 -1.53 20.50
C ILE A 253 5.34 -0.14 19.90
N ASN A 254 6.13 0.84 20.33
CA ASN A 254 6.05 2.25 19.89
C ASN A 254 6.95 2.56 18.68
N SER A 255 6.90 1.77 17.63
CA SER A 255 7.67 2.01 16.40
C SER A 255 6.87 2.74 15.34
N LYS A 256 7.43 3.80 14.72
CA LYS A 256 6.85 4.44 13.54
C LYS A 256 6.94 3.57 12.27
N ARG A 257 7.83 2.58 12.26
CA ARG A 257 8.13 1.71 11.11
C ARG A 257 7.27 0.45 11.09
N LEU A 258 6.81 -0.02 12.27
CA LEU A 258 5.91 -1.17 12.38
C LEU A 258 4.46 -0.72 12.18
N THR A 259 3.81 -1.34 11.20
CA THR A 259 2.47 -0.98 10.74
C THR A 259 1.69 -2.26 10.37
N THR A 260 0.43 -2.13 10.00
CA THR A 260 -0.36 -3.25 9.44
C THR A 260 0.35 -3.91 8.25
N HIS A 261 1.13 -3.17 7.45
CA HIS A 261 1.88 -3.78 6.35
C HIS A 261 3.07 -4.61 6.83
N SER A 262 3.58 -4.33 8.03
CA SER A 262 4.64 -5.13 8.66
C SER A 262 4.18 -6.54 9.03
N THR A 263 2.88 -6.76 9.30
CA THR A 263 2.35 -8.13 9.51
C THR A 263 2.56 -9.00 8.29
N ARG A 264 2.31 -8.46 7.09
CA ARG A 264 2.58 -9.15 5.83
C ARG A 264 4.07 -9.41 5.59
N HIS A 265 4.93 -8.43 5.89
CA HIS A 265 6.38 -8.62 5.80
C HIS A 265 6.85 -9.73 6.73
N THR A 266 6.29 -9.77 7.94
CA THR A 266 6.54 -10.83 8.92
C THR A 266 6.08 -12.20 8.42
N ALA A 267 4.85 -12.31 7.90
CA ALA A 267 4.35 -13.56 7.33
C ALA A 267 5.26 -14.10 6.23
N ILE A 268 5.66 -13.25 5.27
CA ILE A 268 6.57 -13.63 4.18
C ILE A 268 7.94 -14.06 4.72
N THR A 269 8.50 -13.29 5.65
CA THR A 269 9.81 -13.58 6.24
C THR A 269 9.79 -14.89 7.03
N LEU A 270 8.76 -15.10 7.86
CA LEU A 270 8.62 -16.32 8.65
C LEU A 270 8.38 -17.55 7.77
N SER A 271 7.61 -17.44 6.68
CA SER A 271 7.42 -18.52 5.73
C SER A 271 8.75 -18.96 5.09
N LEU A 272 9.58 -18.01 4.66
CA LEU A 272 10.92 -18.30 4.13
C LEU A 272 11.85 -18.92 5.19
N LEU A 273 11.79 -18.42 6.44
CA LEU A 273 12.57 -19.00 7.56
C LEU A 273 12.11 -20.40 7.93
N SER A 274 10.82 -20.70 7.76
CA SER A 274 10.25 -22.05 7.98
C SER A 274 10.56 -23.04 6.84
N GLY A 275 11.29 -22.62 5.80
CA GLY A 275 11.73 -23.48 4.71
C GLY A 275 10.78 -23.54 3.49
N ALA A 276 9.74 -22.72 3.45
CA ALA A 276 8.89 -22.63 2.26
C ALA A 276 9.69 -22.15 1.02
N ASP A 277 9.36 -22.72 -0.14
CA ASP A 277 9.99 -22.34 -1.40
C ASP A 277 9.63 -20.89 -1.79
N LEU A 278 10.54 -20.27 -2.54
CA LEU A 278 10.38 -18.87 -2.98
C LEU A 278 9.11 -18.66 -3.83
N LEU A 279 8.75 -19.63 -4.67
CA LEU A 279 7.56 -19.54 -5.52
C LEU A 279 6.28 -19.74 -4.69
N GLU A 280 6.28 -20.68 -3.76
CA GLU A 280 5.17 -20.89 -2.82
C GLU A 280 4.90 -19.60 -2.01
N VAL A 281 5.96 -18.96 -1.51
CA VAL A 281 5.84 -17.70 -0.77
C VAL A 281 5.41 -16.54 -1.68
N LYS A 282 5.86 -16.49 -2.92
CA LYS A 282 5.37 -15.54 -3.93
C LYS A 282 3.86 -15.70 -4.16
N GLU A 283 3.38 -16.92 -4.30
CA GLU A 283 1.97 -17.24 -4.50
C GLU A 283 1.16 -16.89 -3.24
N MET A 284 1.58 -17.37 -2.06
CA MET A 284 0.94 -17.01 -0.78
C MET A 284 0.84 -15.49 -0.61
N ALA A 285 1.88 -14.77 -0.99
CA ALA A 285 1.92 -13.31 -0.92
C ALA A 285 1.20 -12.63 -2.10
N ARG A 286 0.83 -13.31 -3.14
CA ARG A 286 0.23 -12.73 -4.37
C ARG A 286 1.09 -11.59 -4.91
N HIS A 287 2.41 -11.87 -5.07
CA HIS A 287 3.34 -10.93 -5.68
C HIS A 287 3.34 -11.09 -7.20
N THR A 288 3.13 -10.00 -7.92
CA THR A 288 3.17 -9.97 -9.38
C THR A 288 4.57 -10.34 -9.92
N SER A 289 5.64 -9.83 -9.25
CA SER A 289 7.03 -10.13 -9.61
C SER A 289 7.72 -10.98 -8.53
N VAL A 290 8.49 -11.97 -8.95
CA VAL A 290 9.39 -12.76 -8.09
C VAL A 290 10.40 -11.87 -7.39
N ASP A 291 10.88 -10.79 -8.03
CA ASP A 291 11.85 -9.86 -7.45
C ASP A 291 11.39 -9.29 -6.10
N THR A 292 10.07 -9.09 -5.95
CA THR A 292 9.51 -8.63 -4.68
C THR A 292 9.74 -9.64 -3.56
N THR A 293 9.63 -10.94 -3.83
CA THR A 293 9.86 -12.01 -2.85
C THR A 293 11.36 -12.25 -2.65
N LEU A 294 12.17 -12.13 -3.71
CA LEU A 294 13.62 -12.24 -3.64
C LEU A 294 14.25 -11.25 -2.66
N LEU A 295 13.70 -10.04 -2.54
CA LEU A 295 14.20 -9.05 -1.56
C LEU A 295 14.13 -9.58 -0.12
N TYR A 296 13.10 -10.36 0.23
CA TYR A 296 12.99 -10.99 1.55
C TYR A 296 13.96 -12.17 1.68
N ALA A 297 14.03 -13.03 0.67
CA ALA A 297 14.92 -14.18 0.67
C ALA A 297 16.39 -13.76 0.79
N HIS A 298 16.82 -12.71 0.08
CA HIS A 298 18.14 -12.15 0.22
C HIS A 298 18.43 -11.62 1.63
N ASN A 299 17.45 -10.92 2.23
CA ASN A 299 17.62 -10.40 3.59
C ASN A 299 17.73 -11.54 4.62
N VAL A 300 16.87 -12.56 4.53
CA VAL A 300 16.93 -13.75 5.40
C VAL A 300 18.27 -14.46 5.25
N LYS A 301 18.69 -14.78 4.02
CA LYS A 301 19.97 -15.44 3.74
C LYS A 301 21.17 -14.60 4.19
N ARG A 302 21.12 -13.28 4.02
CA ARG A 302 22.21 -12.38 4.42
C ARG A 302 22.45 -12.39 5.94
N LEU A 303 21.37 -12.41 6.72
CA LEU A 303 21.45 -12.46 8.18
C LEU A 303 21.83 -13.86 8.70
N ALA A 304 21.27 -14.92 8.11
CA ALA A 304 21.56 -16.29 8.49
C ALA A 304 23.01 -16.68 8.15
N ASN A 305 23.48 -16.34 6.94
CA ASN A 305 24.77 -16.72 6.40
C ASN A 305 25.74 -15.53 6.35
N ALA A 306 25.69 -14.64 7.36
CA ALA A 306 26.54 -13.46 7.40
C ALA A 306 28.01 -13.83 7.24
N PRO A 307 28.72 -13.39 6.16
CA PRO A 307 30.15 -13.68 5.99
C PRO A 307 31.00 -13.19 7.17
N GLU A 308 30.55 -12.14 7.85
CA GLU A 308 31.18 -11.60 9.04
C GLU A 308 31.26 -12.65 10.16
N LYS A 309 30.24 -13.47 10.36
CA LYS A 309 30.26 -14.58 11.33
C LYS A 309 31.28 -15.67 10.98
N LYS A 310 31.53 -15.89 9.68
CA LYS A 310 32.56 -16.84 9.22
C LYS A 310 33.95 -16.26 9.38
N LEU A 311 34.11 -14.95 9.19
CA LEU A 311 35.37 -14.27 9.44
C LEU A 311 35.72 -14.29 10.92
N GLU A 312 34.76 -14.11 11.83
CA GLU A 312 34.98 -14.20 13.28
C GLU A 312 35.59 -15.55 13.66
N GLN A 313 35.06 -16.66 13.13
CA GLN A 313 35.62 -17.99 13.37
C GLN A 313 37.07 -18.12 12.88
N VAL A 314 37.46 -17.43 11.82
CA VAL A 314 38.86 -17.42 11.34
C VAL A 314 39.73 -16.65 12.30
N PHE A 315 39.25 -15.51 12.82
CA PHE A 315 40.03 -14.71 13.78
C PHE A 315 40.19 -15.39 15.15
N GLU A 316 39.14 -16.07 15.64
CA GLU A 316 39.18 -16.86 16.86
C GLU A 316 40.24 -17.99 16.80
N ASN A 317 40.51 -18.52 15.60
CA ASN A 317 41.55 -19.55 15.39
C ASN A 317 42.98 -18.99 15.25
N ILE A 318 43.16 -17.67 15.18
CA ILE A 318 44.48 -17.01 15.04
C ILE A 318 44.97 -16.45 16.38
N VAL A 319 44.09 -16.24 17.34
CA VAL A 319 44.39 -15.78 18.70
C VAL A 319 44.56 -16.98 19.61
#